data_a5c91ce7d45456df4dcfb24daf0f2438
#
_entry.id   a5c91ce7d45456df4dcfb24daf0f2438
#
_cell.length_a   1.000
_cell.length_b   1.000
_cell.length_c   1.000
_cell.angle_alpha   90.00
_cell.angle_beta   90.00
_cell.angle_gamma   90.00
#
_symmetry.space_group_name_H-M   'P 1'
#
loop_
_entity.id
_entity.type
_entity.pdbx_description
1 polymer ?
#
loop_
_entity_poly.entity_id
_entity_poly.type
_entity_poly.pdbx_seq_one_letter_code
_entity_poly.pdbx_strand_id
1 'polypeptide(L)'
;MKHLLIILSILLLSSPLFGQETGVLYQYKTSSGIKWKTFGNEKVQPKYKGEITNGKPNGFGFQTYKNGNKYFGEHKNGLPNGQGRSIYPDGSMYLGEYKDGKFHGQGTFIWNDGYYHEGEFMDGTPNGQGTETLPNGQLVGEYKDGKPWNVKGYDKEGDITGKWMNGKKQ
;
A
#
# COMPACT_ATOMS: atom_id res chain seq x y z
N MET A 1 -18.23 13.70 -3.97
CA MET A 1 -17.18 14.65 -4.36
C MET A 1 -16.46 15.34 -3.16
N LYS A 2 -16.42 14.74 -1.98
CA LYS A 2 -15.72 15.34 -0.80
C LYS A 2 -14.45 14.59 -0.35
N HIS A 3 -14.09 13.47 -0.97
CA HIS A 3 -12.95 12.64 -0.54
C HIS A 3 -11.67 12.82 -1.38
N LEU A 4 -11.66 13.73 -2.36
CA LEU A 4 -10.50 13.93 -3.25
C LEU A 4 -9.47 14.93 -2.71
N LEU A 5 -9.70 15.58 -1.56
CA LEU A 5 -8.86 16.68 -1.06
C LEU A 5 -7.83 16.29 0.00
N ILE A 6 -7.81 15.04 0.46
CA ILE A 6 -6.82 14.60 1.50
C ILE A 6 -5.48 14.16 0.88
N ILE A 7 -5.42 13.97 -0.44
CA ILE A 7 -4.23 13.40 -1.11
C ILE A 7 -3.10 14.41 -1.33
N LEU A 8 -3.32 15.70 -1.12
CA LEU A 8 -2.33 16.74 -1.50
C LEU A 8 -1.48 17.30 -0.36
N SER A 9 -1.72 16.92 0.89
CA SER A 9 -1.02 17.54 2.04
C SER A 9 0.21 16.80 2.55
N ILE A 10 0.56 15.62 2.02
CA ILE A 10 1.74 14.85 2.47
C ILE A 10 3.02 15.23 1.69
N LEU A 11 2.94 16.16 0.75
CA LEU A 11 4.04 16.47 -0.18
C LEU A 11 5.01 17.57 0.28
N LEU A 12 4.87 18.11 1.46
CA LEU A 12 5.62 19.33 1.82
C LEU A 12 6.11 19.39 3.26
N LEU A 13 6.83 18.42 3.78
CA LEU A 13 7.65 18.66 4.99
C LEU A 13 8.60 17.47 5.26
N SER A 14 9.63 17.30 4.44
CA SER A 14 10.88 16.74 4.93
C SER A 14 12.04 17.37 4.18
N SER A 15 12.57 18.47 4.76
CA SER A 15 13.93 18.87 4.46
C SER A 15 14.83 17.67 4.76
N PRO A 16 15.77 17.29 3.87
CA PRO A 16 16.70 16.23 4.18
C PRO A 16 17.45 16.62 5.45
N LEU A 17 17.35 15.78 6.49
CA LEU A 17 18.23 15.89 7.64
C LEU A 17 19.66 15.78 7.13
N PHE A 18 20.53 16.65 7.62
CA PHE A 18 21.96 16.68 7.29
C PHE A 18 22.56 15.25 7.34
N GLY A 19 23.06 14.76 6.20
CA GLY A 19 23.72 13.47 6.07
C GLY A 19 22.96 12.40 5.28
N GLN A 20 21.77 12.68 4.78
CA GLN A 20 20.99 11.74 3.95
C GLN A 20 21.34 11.96 2.47
N GLU A 21 21.91 10.93 1.84
CA GLU A 21 22.20 10.96 0.40
C GLU A 21 20.93 10.64 -0.39
N THR A 22 20.76 11.31 -1.53
CA THR A 22 19.73 10.94 -2.51
C THR A 22 20.37 10.35 -3.74
N GLY A 23 19.73 9.37 -4.36
CA GLY A 23 20.31 8.76 -5.54
C GLY A 23 19.40 7.76 -6.24
N VAL A 24 19.99 7.05 -7.21
CA VAL A 24 19.35 5.98 -7.96
C VAL A 24 20.01 4.66 -7.63
N LEU A 25 19.20 3.66 -7.27
CA LEU A 25 19.64 2.30 -7.00
C LEU A 25 18.84 1.32 -7.83
N TYR A 26 19.49 0.20 -8.17
CA TYR A 26 18.88 -0.95 -8.85
C TYR A 26 18.92 -2.17 -7.93
N GLN A 27 17.81 -2.87 -7.86
CA GLN A 27 17.64 -4.03 -6.98
C GLN A 27 18.08 -5.32 -7.69
N TYR A 28 18.92 -6.10 -7.06
CA TYR A 28 19.36 -7.41 -7.51
C TYR A 28 18.96 -8.50 -6.53
N LYS A 29 18.28 -9.52 -7.02
CA LYS A 29 17.99 -10.71 -6.23
C LYS A 29 19.22 -11.64 -6.31
N THR A 30 19.73 -12.05 -5.16
CA THR A 30 20.90 -12.95 -5.03
C THR A 30 20.55 -14.13 -4.13
N SER A 31 21.39 -15.14 -4.08
CA SER A 31 21.23 -16.28 -3.15
C SER A 31 21.24 -15.86 -1.68
N SER A 32 21.92 -14.76 -1.35
CA SER A 32 21.98 -14.17 0.01
C SER A 32 20.93 -13.08 0.27
N GLY A 33 19.93 -12.91 -0.60
CA GLY A 33 18.88 -11.91 -0.48
C GLY A 33 19.00 -10.77 -1.48
N ILE A 34 18.39 -9.63 -1.14
CA ILE A 34 18.35 -8.43 -1.99
C ILE A 34 19.64 -7.62 -1.82
N LYS A 35 20.26 -7.23 -2.95
CA LYS A 35 21.35 -6.25 -3.01
C LYS A 35 20.95 -5.06 -3.86
N TRP A 36 21.41 -3.87 -3.46
CA TRP A 36 21.22 -2.62 -4.18
C TRP A 36 22.53 -2.16 -4.79
N LYS A 37 22.50 -1.64 -6.02
CA LYS A 37 23.67 -1.14 -6.75
C LYS A 37 23.33 0.17 -7.46
N THR A 38 24.32 1.01 -7.66
CA THR A 38 24.19 2.30 -8.37
C THR A 38 24.10 2.15 -9.89
N PHE A 39 24.28 0.97 -10.42
CA PHE A 39 24.17 0.65 -11.84
C PHE A 39 23.21 -0.52 -12.06
N GLY A 40 22.52 -0.51 -13.20
CA GLY A 40 21.55 -1.55 -13.57
C GLY A 40 20.77 -1.15 -14.81
N ASN A 41 19.85 -2.03 -15.21
CA ASN A 41 18.96 -1.81 -16.35
C ASN A 41 17.50 -1.88 -15.85
N GLU A 42 16.79 -0.76 -15.94
CA GLU A 42 15.40 -0.64 -15.47
C GLU A 42 14.40 -1.58 -16.18
N LYS A 43 14.76 -2.11 -17.36
CA LYS A 43 13.95 -3.10 -18.05
C LYS A 43 14.00 -4.48 -17.38
N VAL A 44 15.01 -4.74 -16.57
CA VAL A 44 15.25 -6.05 -15.95
C VAL A 44 15.36 -6.02 -14.42
N GLN A 45 15.73 -4.87 -13.85
CA GLN A 45 15.80 -4.69 -12.40
C GLN A 45 14.79 -3.64 -11.91
N PRO A 46 14.20 -3.82 -10.74
CA PRO A 46 13.53 -2.74 -10.05
C PRO A 46 14.48 -1.56 -9.84
N LYS A 47 13.96 -0.34 -10.05
CA LYS A 47 14.71 0.91 -9.91
C LYS A 47 14.14 1.73 -8.79
N TYR A 48 15.00 2.22 -7.93
CA TYR A 48 14.68 3.15 -6.85
C TYR A 48 15.29 4.51 -7.12
N LYS A 49 14.60 5.58 -6.78
CA LYS A 49 15.10 6.95 -6.74
C LYS A 49 14.61 7.63 -5.48
N GLY A 50 15.52 8.06 -4.61
CA GLY A 50 15.16 8.68 -3.34
C GLY A 50 16.30 8.69 -2.34
N GLU A 51 15.97 8.73 -1.08
CA GLU A 51 16.88 8.80 0.05
C GLU A 51 17.58 7.48 0.31
N ILE A 52 18.86 7.54 0.55
CA ILE A 52 19.75 6.37 0.69
C ILE A 52 20.53 6.46 1.99
N THR A 53 20.61 5.37 2.70
CA THR A 53 21.50 5.22 3.86
C THR A 53 22.18 3.86 3.78
N ASN A 54 23.51 3.85 3.96
CA ASN A 54 24.33 2.62 3.89
C ASN A 54 24.08 1.81 2.60
N GLY A 55 23.95 2.51 1.46
CA GLY A 55 23.74 1.91 0.13
C GLY A 55 22.39 1.23 -0.08
N LYS A 56 21.38 1.55 0.74
CA LYS A 56 20.02 1.01 0.62
C LYS A 56 18.97 2.12 0.65
N PRO A 57 17.81 1.94 -0.02
CA PRO A 57 16.65 2.79 0.19
C PRO A 57 16.33 2.96 1.67
N ASN A 58 16.28 4.19 2.16
CA ASN A 58 15.97 4.49 3.55
C ASN A 58 15.52 5.96 3.68
N GLY A 59 14.25 6.18 3.97
CA GLY A 59 13.56 7.45 3.87
C GLY A 59 12.63 7.51 2.66
N PHE A 60 12.30 8.67 2.17
CA PHE A 60 11.36 8.84 1.07
C PHE A 60 11.96 8.51 -0.29
N GLY A 61 11.17 7.83 -1.13
CA GLY A 61 11.59 7.52 -2.48
C GLY A 61 10.48 6.95 -3.37
N PHE A 62 10.86 6.80 -4.64
CA PHE A 62 10.05 6.23 -5.69
C PHE A 62 10.71 4.95 -6.21
N GLN A 63 9.96 3.85 -6.21
CA GLN A 63 10.42 2.57 -6.72
C GLN A 63 9.53 2.07 -7.85
N THR A 64 10.13 1.62 -8.95
CA THR A 64 9.47 0.90 -10.02
C THR A 64 9.88 -0.56 -9.99
N TYR A 65 8.92 -1.45 -10.16
CA TYR A 65 9.14 -2.90 -10.18
C TYR A 65 9.07 -3.44 -11.60
N LYS A 66 9.72 -4.57 -11.85
CA LYS A 66 9.74 -5.24 -13.17
C LYS A 66 8.35 -5.56 -13.73
N ASN A 67 7.39 -5.84 -12.87
CA ASN A 67 5.99 -6.13 -13.25
C ASN A 67 5.16 -4.88 -13.55
N GLY A 68 5.77 -3.69 -13.53
CA GLY A 68 5.10 -2.42 -13.76
C GLY A 68 4.51 -1.77 -12.52
N ASN A 69 4.53 -2.43 -11.37
CA ASN A 69 4.12 -1.82 -10.11
C ASN A 69 5.00 -0.60 -9.80
N LYS A 70 4.42 0.41 -9.18
CA LYS A 70 5.12 1.60 -8.71
C LYS A 70 4.81 1.80 -7.24
N TYR A 71 5.81 2.20 -6.48
CA TYR A 71 5.66 2.58 -5.08
C TYR A 71 6.26 3.96 -4.86
N PHE A 72 5.55 4.78 -4.12
CA PHE A 72 6.02 6.08 -3.64
C PHE A 72 5.74 6.17 -2.14
N GLY A 73 6.78 6.42 -1.34
CA GLY A 73 6.64 6.50 0.10
C GLY A 73 7.94 6.22 0.84
N GLU A 74 7.77 5.94 2.12
CA GLU A 74 8.87 5.70 3.03
C GLU A 74 9.47 4.30 2.82
N HIS A 75 10.79 4.23 2.95
CA HIS A 75 11.57 3.00 2.91
C HIS A 75 12.40 2.86 4.18
N LYS A 76 12.61 1.62 4.59
CA LYS A 76 13.51 1.26 5.66
C LYS A 76 14.30 0.02 5.25
N ASN A 77 15.64 0.09 5.32
CA ASN A 77 16.52 -1.03 4.97
C ASN A 77 16.28 -1.64 3.59
N GLY A 78 15.81 -0.85 2.62
CA GLY A 78 15.57 -1.29 1.24
C GLY A 78 14.16 -1.80 0.96
N LEU A 79 13.24 -1.72 1.91
CA LEU A 79 11.85 -2.15 1.77
C LEU A 79 10.87 -1.00 2.05
N PRO A 80 9.70 -0.94 1.39
CA PRO A 80 8.58 -0.10 1.81
C PRO A 80 8.28 -0.27 3.30
N ASN A 81 8.22 0.85 4.04
CA ASN A 81 8.01 0.83 5.49
C ASN A 81 7.60 2.23 5.96
N GLY A 82 6.47 2.37 6.63
CA GLY A 82 5.86 3.65 6.96
C GLY A 82 4.74 4.00 5.97
N GLN A 83 4.50 5.28 5.73
CA GLN A 83 3.42 5.73 4.84
C GLN A 83 3.83 5.63 3.36
N GLY A 84 2.90 5.17 2.54
CA GLY A 84 3.19 5.05 1.11
C GLY A 84 1.97 4.76 0.23
N ARG A 85 2.22 4.79 -1.08
CA ARG A 85 1.25 4.50 -2.12
C ARG A 85 1.82 3.52 -3.15
N SER A 86 1.10 2.45 -3.40
CA SER A 86 1.34 1.57 -4.55
C SER A 86 0.35 1.84 -5.68
N ILE A 87 0.82 1.75 -6.91
CA ILE A 87 0.00 1.80 -8.14
C ILE A 87 0.33 0.55 -8.94
N TYR A 88 -0.69 -0.16 -9.35
CA TYR A 88 -0.59 -1.37 -10.14
C TYR A 88 -0.87 -1.10 -11.63
N PRO A 89 -0.39 -1.94 -12.55
CA PRO A 89 -0.61 -1.77 -13.99
C PRO A 89 -2.08 -1.81 -14.42
N ASP A 90 -2.92 -2.49 -13.66
CA ASP A 90 -4.37 -2.54 -13.90
C ASP A 90 -5.12 -1.29 -13.45
N GLY A 91 -4.43 -0.33 -12.84
CA GLY A 91 -5.00 0.90 -12.29
C GLY A 91 -5.40 0.82 -10.82
N SER A 92 -5.36 -0.35 -10.21
CA SER A 92 -5.58 -0.51 -8.76
C SER A 92 -4.52 0.26 -7.96
N MET A 93 -4.88 0.67 -6.74
CA MET A 93 -3.98 1.44 -5.85
C MET A 93 -4.14 0.98 -4.41
N TYR A 94 -3.05 1.12 -3.65
CA TYR A 94 -3.10 1.11 -2.19
C TYR A 94 -2.48 2.40 -1.65
N LEU A 95 -3.11 2.97 -0.64
CA LEU A 95 -2.62 4.11 0.12
C LEU A 95 -2.72 3.78 1.61
N GLY A 96 -1.63 3.87 2.33
CA GLY A 96 -1.62 3.56 3.76
C GLY A 96 -0.26 3.16 4.30
N GLU A 97 -0.29 2.46 5.40
CA GLU A 97 0.89 2.00 6.11
C GLU A 97 1.50 0.75 5.48
N TYR A 98 2.81 0.69 5.54
CA TYR A 98 3.62 -0.46 5.11
C TYR A 98 4.52 -0.92 6.24
N LYS A 99 4.73 -2.22 6.31
CA LYS A 99 5.74 -2.85 7.16
C LYS A 99 6.42 -3.96 6.37
N ASP A 100 7.75 -3.85 6.26
CA ASP A 100 8.60 -4.83 5.58
C ASP A 100 8.13 -5.19 4.16
N GLY A 101 7.64 -4.18 3.41
CA GLY A 101 7.18 -4.29 2.05
C GLY A 101 5.73 -4.78 1.88
N LYS A 102 4.98 -4.96 2.96
CA LYS A 102 3.58 -5.39 2.95
C LYS A 102 2.64 -4.30 3.45
N PHE A 103 1.39 -4.30 3.02
CA PHE A 103 0.35 -3.47 3.62
C PHE A 103 0.18 -3.81 5.09
N HIS A 104 0.06 -2.79 5.92
CA HIS A 104 -0.03 -2.94 7.37
C HIS A 104 -0.77 -1.74 7.95
N GLY A 105 -1.26 -1.85 9.21
CA GLY A 105 -1.93 -0.72 9.87
C GLY A 105 -3.15 -0.22 9.10
N GLN A 106 -3.36 1.07 9.11
CA GLN A 106 -4.49 1.70 8.41
C GLN A 106 -4.17 1.93 6.93
N GLY A 107 -5.14 1.64 6.06
CA GLY A 107 -4.99 1.86 4.63
C GLY A 107 -6.26 1.75 3.83
N THR A 108 -6.16 2.16 2.58
CA THR A 108 -7.23 2.05 1.58
C THR A 108 -6.70 1.35 0.34
N PHE A 109 -7.31 0.23 -0.02
CA PHE A 109 -7.09 -0.42 -1.30
C PHE A 109 -8.24 -0.08 -2.25
N ILE A 110 -7.92 0.46 -3.41
CA ILE A 110 -8.87 0.86 -4.45
C ILE A 110 -8.65 -0.05 -5.65
N TRP A 111 -9.67 -0.82 -6.04
CA TRP A 111 -9.63 -1.64 -7.25
C TRP A 111 -9.82 -0.79 -8.51
N ASN A 112 -9.46 -1.33 -9.66
CA ASN A 112 -9.52 -0.65 -10.96
C ASN A 112 -10.96 -0.31 -11.41
N ASP A 113 -11.95 -0.99 -10.85
CA ASP A 113 -13.39 -0.72 -11.07
C ASP A 113 -13.97 0.34 -10.13
N GLY A 114 -13.12 0.91 -9.24
CA GLY A 114 -13.47 1.98 -8.32
C GLY A 114 -14.03 1.52 -6.98
N TYR A 115 -14.17 0.22 -6.75
CA TYR A 115 -14.46 -0.30 -5.41
C TYR A 115 -13.28 -0.06 -4.50
N TYR A 116 -13.50 -0.02 -3.19
CA TYR A 116 -12.39 0.14 -2.26
C TYR A 116 -12.68 -0.50 -0.91
N HIS A 117 -11.62 -0.92 -0.27
CA HIS A 117 -11.60 -1.32 1.13
C HIS A 117 -10.77 -0.31 1.92
N GLU A 118 -11.35 0.24 2.99
CA GLU A 118 -10.69 1.12 3.94
C GLU A 118 -10.74 0.49 5.32
N GLY A 119 -9.59 0.39 5.98
CA GLY A 119 -9.52 -0.22 7.31
C GLY A 119 -8.13 -0.75 7.66
N GLU A 120 -8.14 -1.75 8.53
CA GLU A 120 -6.92 -2.36 9.05
C GLU A 120 -6.38 -3.44 8.11
N PHE A 121 -5.06 -3.40 7.90
CA PHE A 121 -4.31 -4.37 7.13
C PHE A 121 -3.24 -5.04 8.00
N MET A 122 -3.01 -6.31 7.78
CA MET A 122 -1.92 -7.06 8.36
C MET A 122 -1.33 -8.01 7.31
N ASP A 123 0.00 -7.99 7.17
CA ASP A 123 0.74 -8.85 6.25
C ASP A 123 0.26 -8.85 4.79
N GLY A 124 -0.31 -7.71 4.33
CA GLY A 124 -0.72 -7.50 2.95
C GLY A 124 -2.21 -7.70 2.68
N THR A 125 -3.02 -8.06 3.68
CA THR A 125 -4.46 -8.32 3.53
C THR A 125 -5.29 -7.55 4.56
N PRO A 126 -6.57 -7.21 4.25
CA PRO A 126 -7.52 -6.73 5.23
C PRO A 126 -7.59 -7.65 6.46
N ASN A 127 -7.38 -7.08 7.65
CA ASN A 127 -7.36 -7.85 8.91
C ASN A 127 -7.62 -6.90 10.09
N GLY A 128 -8.79 -6.97 10.68
CA GLY A 128 -9.30 -6.04 11.68
C GLY A 128 -10.55 -5.32 11.20
N GLN A 129 -10.81 -4.15 11.72
CA GLN A 129 -12.01 -3.37 11.35
C GLN A 129 -11.83 -2.71 9.98
N GLY A 130 -12.89 -2.74 9.18
CA GLY A 130 -12.87 -2.12 7.86
C GLY A 130 -14.24 -1.95 7.23
N THR A 131 -14.25 -1.19 6.14
CA THR A 131 -15.41 -0.96 5.27
C THR A 131 -15.00 -1.26 3.84
N GLU A 132 -15.73 -2.14 3.20
CA GLU A 132 -15.62 -2.38 1.77
C GLU A 132 -16.80 -1.71 1.08
N THR A 133 -16.52 -0.74 0.22
CA THR A 133 -17.53 -0.01 -0.55
C THR A 133 -17.70 -0.68 -1.90
N LEU A 134 -18.95 -1.04 -2.19
CA LEU A 134 -19.40 -1.75 -3.39
C LEU A 134 -20.36 -0.87 -4.19
N PRO A 135 -20.71 -1.20 -5.46
CA PRO A 135 -21.62 -0.39 -6.28
C PRO A 135 -22.99 -0.18 -5.67
N ASN A 136 -23.47 -1.19 -4.94
CA ASN A 136 -24.84 -1.23 -4.42
C ASN A 136 -24.91 -1.13 -2.90
N GLY A 137 -23.80 -0.72 -2.23
CA GLY A 137 -23.80 -0.61 -0.79
C GLY A 137 -22.41 -0.80 -0.18
N GLN A 138 -22.36 -1.32 1.02
CA GLN A 138 -21.09 -1.50 1.74
C GLN A 138 -21.13 -2.71 2.68
N LEU A 139 -19.97 -3.25 2.97
CA LEU A 139 -19.75 -4.25 4.01
C LEU A 139 -18.93 -3.60 5.14
N VAL A 140 -19.46 -3.59 6.36
CA VAL A 140 -18.82 -2.92 7.50
C VAL A 140 -18.63 -3.90 8.64
N GLY A 141 -17.42 -3.97 9.18
CA GLY A 141 -17.11 -4.79 10.36
C GLY A 141 -15.71 -5.38 10.32
N GLU A 142 -15.57 -6.55 10.93
CA GLU A 142 -14.30 -7.23 11.09
C GLU A 142 -13.97 -8.10 9.88
N TYR A 143 -12.73 -7.99 9.41
CA TYR A 143 -12.12 -8.80 8.35
C TYR A 143 -11.03 -9.69 8.95
N LYS A 144 -10.82 -10.85 8.36
CA LYS A 144 -9.77 -11.78 8.73
C LYS A 144 -9.19 -12.45 7.49
N ASP A 145 -7.86 -12.38 7.34
CA ASP A 145 -7.13 -12.95 6.21
C ASP A 145 -7.73 -12.56 4.84
N GLY A 146 -8.11 -11.26 4.71
CA GLY A 146 -8.69 -10.68 3.50
C GLY A 146 -10.16 -11.00 3.25
N LYS A 147 -10.88 -11.61 4.20
CA LYS A 147 -12.28 -12.03 4.04
C LYS A 147 -13.17 -11.39 5.10
N PRO A 148 -14.45 -11.09 4.76
CA PRO A 148 -15.45 -10.73 5.75
C PRO A 148 -15.55 -11.79 6.84
N TRP A 149 -15.35 -11.37 8.11
CA TRP A 149 -15.40 -12.29 9.26
C TRP A 149 -16.65 -12.09 10.10
N ASN A 150 -16.78 -10.89 10.69
CA ASN A 150 -17.98 -10.47 11.41
C ASN A 150 -18.42 -9.11 10.83
N VAL A 151 -19.14 -9.12 9.71
CA VAL A 151 -19.56 -7.91 9.01
C VAL A 151 -21.05 -7.85 8.79
N LYS A 152 -21.58 -6.64 8.60
CA LYS A 152 -22.93 -6.37 8.11
C LYS A 152 -22.83 -5.75 6.73
N GLY A 153 -23.71 -6.21 5.82
CA GLY A 153 -23.92 -5.58 4.52
C GLY A 153 -25.08 -4.60 4.59
N TYR A 154 -24.90 -3.46 3.93
CA TYR A 154 -25.89 -2.41 3.82
C TYR A 154 -26.06 -2.02 2.34
N ASP A 155 -27.29 -1.68 1.93
CA ASP A 155 -27.52 -1.04 0.63
C ASP A 155 -27.25 0.48 0.70
N LYS A 156 -27.61 1.18 -0.38
CA LYS A 156 -27.43 2.64 -0.49
C LYS A 156 -28.37 3.44 0.43
N GLU A 157 -29.49 2.85 0.75
CA GLU A 157 -30.51 3.38 1.65
C GLU A 157 -30.15 3.17 3.12
N GLY A 158 -29.19 2.27 3.40
CA GLY A 158 -28.71 1.92 4.73
C GLY A 158 -29.40 0.71 5.34
N ASP A 159 -30.21 0.02 4.56
CA ASP A 159 -30.89 -1.19 4.99
C ASP A 159 -29.94 -2.40 4.99
N ILE A 160 -30.10 -3.29 5.98
CA ILE A 160 -29.24 -4.47 6.12
C ILE A 160 -29.58 -5.50 5.04
N THR A 161 -28.62 -5.80 4.18
CA THR A 161 -28.73 -6.77 3.08
C THR A 161 -28.12 -8.14 3.40
N GLY A 162 -27.33 -8.23 4.49
CA GLY A 162 -26.70 -9.49 4.89
C GLY A 162 -25.84 -9.35 6.15
N LYS A 163 -25.53 -10.49 6.72
CA LYS A 163 -24.62 -10.60 7.88
C LYS A 163 -23.65 -11.74 7.67
N TRP A 164 -22.43 -11.56 8.10
CA TRP A 164 -21.42 -12.63 8.21
C TRP A 164 -21.04 -12.79 9.67
N MET A 165 -20.98 -14.03 10.13
CA MET A 165 -20.53 -14.40 11.46
C MET A 165 -19.52 -15.53 11.35
N ASN A 166 -18.31 -15.30 11.91
CA ASN A 166 -17.20 -16.25 11.81
C ASN A 166 -16.90 -16.68 10.37
N GLY A 167 -16.95 -15.73 9.42
CA GLY A 167 -16.67 -15.93 8.00
C GLY A 167 -17.77 -16.63 7.20
N LYS A 168 -18.93 -16.90 7.80
CA LYS A 168 -20.09 -17.53 7.12
C LYS A 168 -21.23 -16.52 6.97
N LYS A 169 -21.75 -16.42 5.73
CA LYS A 169 -22.96 -15.63 5.46
C LYS A 169 -24.16 -16.32 6.12
N GLN A 170 -24.94 -15.50 6.84
CA GLN A 170 -26.17 -15.91 7.51
C GLN A 170 -27.38 -15.73 6.58
#